data_3db59c1f1b505bb7f9e0b7d9c00dfc3c
#
_entry.id   3db59c1f1b505bb7f9e0b7d9c00dfc3c
#
_cell.length_a   1.000
_cell.length_b   1.000
_cell.length_c   1.000
_cell.angle_alpha   90.00
_cell.angle_beta   90.00
_cell.angle_gamma   90.00
#
_symmetry.space_group_name_H-M   'P 1'
#
loop_
_entity.id
_entity.type
_entity.pdbx_description
1 polymer ?
#
loop_
_entity_poly.entity_id
_entity_poly.type
_entity_poly.pdbx_seq_one_letter_code
_entity_poly.pdbx_strand_id
1 'polypeptide(L)'
;MEIQNNFVTFATNFKTNDTMKKLKFACIAILMAAAETALAGGLLTNTNQNISFLRNPARDAAIGIDGVYYNPAGVVFLGEGIHLSLNMQNAHQTRTIETGFPLFINNDDPHGLQLHKFKGEADAPVIPSLQAAWNKGKWSFQFNFAITGGGGKCEFDNGLGSFEQVVASMPVKMMPIVDVMNTLYPGMSQHQMGWRYSYDSYMRGRQYYYGFTLGAAYKVTENLSVYGGARMLYGSSNYYGYVKNIRVEHKENGQSQMVDASKHFNELSSQLSYYAGQMDNLGQAQAAAQLKAGATLAQGLAVNTQDIELNCDQTGWGIAPIIGVDYKLGKLNLAAKYEFKTRMRLKNKSANSESAANISMLDKYADGAKVAEDSPALLTVGAQYEIIPSLRVMAGWHHYFDVDTKQYTKAMLSDTNELLAGAEYNINKYVEVSAGVQKTDYNQNDVMMNDISYNVSSWSFGLGVGVKVAKNMKVNAAYFQTNYEDYNKVEPQIKTTNCFTRTNRVIGLGLDVTL
;
A
#
# COMPACT_ATOMS: atom_id res chain seq x y z
N MET A 1 8.64 -22.03 33.78
CA MET A 1 7.85 -21.51 34.93
C MET A 1 7.60 -20.00 34.81
N GLU A 2 8.56 -19.19 34.41
CA GLU A 2 8.36 -17.74 34.19
C GLU A 2 7.43 -17.42 32.99
N ILE A 3 7.49 -18.20 31.94
CA ILE A 3 6.61 -18.07 30.77
C ILE A 3 5.15 -18.41 31.12
N GLN A 4 4.90 -19.44 31.96
CA GLN A 4 3.57 -19.78 32.46
C GLN A 4 2.97 -18.65 33.33
N ASN A 5 3.78 -18.01 34.17
CA ASN A 5 3.30 -16.88 34.99
C ASN A 5 2.99 -15.62 34.19
N ASN A 6 3.76 -15.35 33.13
CA ASN A 6 3.46 -14.24 32.22
C ASN A 6 2.19 -14.48 31.40
N PHE A 7 1.86 -15.73 31.09
CA PHE A 7 0.66 -16.11 30.36
C PHE A 7 -0.63 -16.08 31.19
N VAL A 8 -0.58 -16.51 32.44
CA VAL A 8 -1.71 -16.39 33.37
C VAL A 8 -2.08 -14.91 33.58
N THR A 9 -1.09 -14.03 33.67
CA THR A 9 -1.31 -12.58 33.76
C THR A 9 -1.88 -11.99 32.45
N PHE A 10 -1.51 -12.53 31.29
CA PHE A 10 -2.09 -12.13 29.99
C PHE A 10 -3.55 -12.57 29.86
N ALA A 11 -3.87 -13.79 30.27
CA ALA A 11 -5.24 -14.33 30.19
C ALA A 11 -6.22 -13.67 31.21
N THR A 12 -5.74 -13.28 32.39
CA THR A 12 -6.58 -12.69 33.46
C THR A 12 -6.89 -11.20 33.28
N ASN A 13 -6.14 -10.47 32.46
CA ASN A 13 -6.38 -9.05 32.19
C ASN A 13 -7.45 -8.79 31.12
N PHE A 14 -8.07 -9.81 30.56
CA PHE A 14 -9.16 -9.68 29.59
C PHE A 14 -10.53 -9.53 30.28
N LYS A 15 -10.96 -8.31 30.58
CA LYS A 15 -12.34 -8.00 30.99
C LYS A 15 -13.32 -8.27 29.84
N THR A 16 -14.30 -9.15 30.08
CA THR A 16 -15.04 -9.95 29.12
C THR A 16 -15.95 -9.23 28.09
N ASN A 17 -16.39 -8.00 28.27
CA ASN A 17 -17.36 -7.39 27.35
C ASN A 17 -16.78 -6.40 26.34
N ASP A 18 -15.76 -5.66 26.70
CA ASP A 18 -15.10 -4.71 25.81
C ASP A 18 -14.09 -5.43 24.90
N THR A 19 -13.55 -6.53 25.40
CA THR A 19 -12.59 -7.40 24.72
C THR A 19 -13.23 -8.25 23.63
N MET A 20 -14.48 -8.70 23.80
CA MET A 20 -15.22 -9.41 22.74
C MET A 20 -15.53 -8.50 21.54
N LYS A 21 -15.81 -7.22 21.77
CA LYS A 21 -15.94 -6.24 20.67
C LYS A 21 -14.58 -5.95 20.02
N LYS A 22 -13.53 -5.79 20.83
CA LYS A 22 -12.14 -5.58 20.32
C LYS A 22 -11.57 -6.83 19.68
N LEU A 23 -12.01 -8.02 20.08
CA LEU A 23 -11.61 -9.29 19.47
C LEU A 23 -12.30 -9.57 18.13
N LYS A 24 -13.56 -9.18 17.99
CA LYS A 24 -14.18 -9.04 16.67
C LYS A 24 -13.37 -8.07 15.79
N PHE A 25 -12.76 -7.05 16.37
CA PHE A 25 -11.88 -6.11 15.69
C PHE A 25 -10.52 -6.70 15.29
N ALA A 26 -9.87 -7.50 16.13
CA ALA A 26 -8.52 -8.01 15.86
C ALA A 26 -8.49 -9.17 14.85
N CYS A 27 -9.49 -10.05 14.85
CA CYS A 27 -9.56 -11.17 13.89
C CYS A 27 -9.82 -10.74 12.44
N ILE A 28 -10.21 -9.52 12.22
CA ILE A 28 -10.92 -9.08 11.03
C ILE A 28 -10.20 -7.91 10.34
N ALA A 29 -9.29 -7.22 11.04
CA ALA A 29 -8.42 -6.18 10.47
C ALA A 29 -7.54 -6.65 9.29
N ILE A 30 -7.62 -7.88 8.98
CA ILE A 30 -6.61 -8.72 8.37
C ILE A 30 -6.68 -8.82 6.85
N LEU A 31 -7.79 -8.60 6.22
CA LEU A 31 -7.91 -8.74 4.76
C LEU A 31 -7.96 -7.40 4.01
N MET A 32 -7.57 -6.31 4.61
CA MET A 32 -8.20 -5.05 4.28
C MET A 32 -7.37 -3.86 3.86
N ALA A 33 -6.19 -3.92 3.42
CA ALA A 33 -5.66 -2.74 2.78
C ALA A 33 -4.91 -3.06 1.51
N ALA A 34 -5.21 -2.30 0.54
CA ALA A 34 -4.62 -2.30 -0.76
C ALA A 34 -3.11 -2.32 -0.71
N ALA A 35 -2.50 -3.22 -1.43
CA ALA A 35 -1.10 -3.13 -1.76
C ALA A 35 -0.89 -1.85 -2.57
N GLU A 36 -0.67 -0.73 -1.90
CA GLU A 36 -0.19 0.49 -2.54
C GLU A 36 1.26 0.27 -2.92
N THR A 37 1.48 0.01 -4.18
CA THR A 37 2.82 0.01 -4.74
C THR A 37 3.15 1.46 -5.08
N ALA A 38 3.81 2.19 -4.17
CA ALA A 38 4.29 3.51 -4.49
C ALA A 38 5.56 3.39 -5.34
N LEU A 39 5.47 3.80 -6.56
CA LEU A 39 6.57 4.34 -7.34
C LEU A 39 6.86 5.75 -6.80
N ALA A 40 7.96 6.39 -7.16
CA ALA A 40 8.23 7.77 -6.73
C ALA A 40 6.99 8.67 -6.93
N GLY A 41 6.55 9.35 -5.88
CA GLY A 41 5.32 10.17 -5.87
C GLY A 41 4.68 10.25 -4.50
N GLY A 42 3.49 10.82 -4.41
CA GLY A 42 2.66 10.86 -3.21
C GLY A 42 2.06 9.50 -2.85
N LEU A 43 1.20 9.45 -1.85
CA LEU A 43 0.60 8.20 -1.36
C LEU A 43 -0.12 7.39 -2.45
N LEU A 44 -0.87 8.07 -3.32
CA LEU A 44 -1.60 7.45 -4.44
C LEU A 44 -1.11 7.92 -5.80
N THR A 45 -0.22 8.89 -5.86
CA THR A 45 0.19 9.58 -7.08
C THR A 45 1.62 9.20 -7.48
N ASN A 46 1.80 8.76 -8.71
CA ASN A 46 3.10 8.47 -9.30
C ASN A 46 3.54 9.64 -10.17
N THR A 47 4.77 10.11 -9.99
CA THR A 47 5.36 11.21 -10.79
C THR A 47 6.41 10.77 -11.79
N ASN A 48 6.86 9.53 -11.74
CA ASN A 48 7.85 8.95 -12.68
C ASN A 48 7.26 8.62 -14.06
N GLN A 49 6.70 9.61 -14.77
CA GLN A 49 5.90 9.38 -15.98
C GLN A 49 6.69 9.52 -17.29
N ASN A 50 7.98 9.83 -17.23
CA ASN A 50 8.86 9.95 -18.39
C ASN A 50 10.27 9.52 -18.02
N ILE A 51 11.04 9.05 -19.02
CA ILE A 51 12.42 8.61 -18.79
C ILE A 51 13.34 9.78 -18.42
N SER A 52 13.01 11.00 -18.82
CA SER A 52 13.73 12.21 -18.38
C SER A 52 13.65 12.40 -16.86
N PHE A 53 12.50 12.06 -16.23
CA PHE A 53 12.36 12.07 -14.78
C PHE A 53 13.22 10.98 -14.12
N LEU A 54 13.23 9.77 -14.67
CA LEU A 54 14.08 8.70 -14.15
C LEU A 54 15.56 9.03 -14.20
N ARG A 55 15.97 9.85 -15.17
CA ARG A 55 17.35 10.35 -15.30
C ARG A 55 17.64 11.47 -14.30
N ASN A 56 16.67 12.36 -14.10
CA ASN A 56 16.73 13.55 -13.25
C ASN A 56 15.32 13.91 -12.80
N PRO A 57 14.93 13.68 -11.54
CA PRO A 57 13.55 13.92 -11.09
C PRO A 57 13.16 15.39 -11.00
N ALA A 58 14.10 16.35 -10.94
CA ALA A 58 13.79 17.78 -10.85
C ALA A 58 13.37 18.36 -12.23
N ARG A 59 12.19 17.96 -12.73
CA ARG A 59 11.69 18.32 -14.06
C ARG A 59 10.72 19.50 -14.10
N ASP A 60 10.33 20.04 -12.94
CA ASP A 60 9.20 20.96 -12.81
C ASP A 60 9.36 22.28 -13.56
N ALA A 61 10.59 22.72 -13.84
CA ALA A 61 10.88 23.88 -14.67
C ALA A 61 11.66 23.51 -15.95
N ALA A 62 11.79 22.22 -16.28
CA ALA A 62 12.47 21.81 -17.51
C ALA A 62 11.60 22.10 -18.74
N ILE A 63 12.24 22.60 -19.81
CA ILE A 63 11.59 22.77 -21.11
C ILE A 63 11.94 21.57 -21.99
N GLY A 64 11.01 20.64 -22.09
CA GLY A 64 11.12 19.37 -22.80
C GLY A 64 9.74 18.85 -23.15
N ILE A 65 9.66 17.79 -23.99
CA ILE A 65 8.36 17.15 -24.28
C ILE A 65 7.76 16.46 -23.03
N ASP A 66 8.59 16.00 -22.12
CA ASP A 66 8.20 15.52 -20.80
C ASP A 66 7.46 16.58 -19.97
N GLY A 67 7.67 17.88 -20.30
CA GLY A 67 6.95 18.99 -19.72
C GLY A 67 5.41 18.90 -19.85
N VAL A 68 4.90 18.17 -20.86
CA VAL A 68 3.45 17.90 -20.95
C VAL A 68 2.89 17.30 -19.65
N TYR A 69 3.70 16.59 -18.87
CA TYR A 69 3.34 16.14 -17.54
C TYR A 69 3.88 17.08 -16.44
N TYR A 70 5.17 17.48 -16.49
CA TYR A 70 5.83 18.18 -15.37
C TYR A 70 5.68 19.70 -15.40
N ASN A 71 5.90 20.32 -16.58
CA ASN A 71 5.85 21.78 -16.81
C ASN A 71 5.06 22.09 -18.08
N PRO A 72 3.71 21.88 -18.07
CA PRO A 72 2.94 21.99 -19.30
C PRO A 72 2.90 23.41 -19.87
N ALA A 73 3.07 24.44 -19.04
CA ALA A 73 3.20 25.82 -19.52
C ALA A 73 4.49 26.04 -20.33
N GLY A 74 5.60 25.38 -19.96
CA GLY A 74 6.89 25.51 -20.63
C GLY A 74 6.96 24.85 -22.00
N VAL A 75 6.06 23.90 -22.31
CA VAL A 75 6.07 23.14 -23.58
C VAL A 75 5.91 24.03 -24.82
N VAL A 76 5.21 25.16 -24.71
CA VAL A 76 5.04 26.12 -25.80
C VAL A 76 6.38 26.73 -26.28
N PHE A 77 7.44 26.64 -25.47
CA PHE A 77 8.77 27.14 -25.79
C PHE A 77 9.66 26.12 -26.52
N LEU A 78 9.18 24.89 -26.79
CA LEU A 78 9.92 23.88 -27.57
C LEU A 78 10.11 24.22 -29.06
N GLY A 79 9.43 25.25 -29.56
CA GLY A 79 9.37 25.59 -30.97
C GLY A 79 8.14 24.99 -31.66
N GLU A 80 7.94 25.36 -32.92
CA GLU A 80 6.79 24.89 -33.71
C GLU A 80 6.96 23.44 -34.15
N GLY A 81 5.85 22.75 -34.37
CA GLY A 81 5.80 21.36 -34.82
C GLY A 81 5.03 20.43 -33.88
N ILE A 82 5.09 19.16 -34.20
CA ILE A 82 4.54 18.09 -33.37
C ILE A 82 5.69 17.45 -32.59
N HIS A 83 5.54 17.40 -31.28
CA HIS A 83 6.48 16.79 -30.35
C HIS A 83 5.83 15.57 -29.70
N LEU A 84 6.52 14.44 -29.70
CA LEU A 84 6.03 13.17 -29.17
C LEU A 84 7.08 12.55 -28.25
N SER A 85 6.67 11.91 -27.17
CA SER A 85 7.53 11.09 -26.32
C SER A 85 6.79 9.80 -25.95
N LEU A 86 7.37 8.66 -26.30
CA LEU A 86 6.90 7.32 -25.93
C LEU A 86 7.88 6.72 -24.93
N ASN A 87 7.38 6.26 -23.79
CA ASN A 87 8.20 5.75 -22.71
C ASN A 87 7.71 4.40 -22.23
N MET A 88 8.66 3.56 -21.84
CA MET A 88 8.44 2.26 -21.24
C MET A 88 9.35 2.10 -20.04
N GLN A 89 8.80 1.66 -18.91
CA GLN A 89 9.52 1.43 -17.69
C GLN A 89 9.29 -0.01 -17.21
N ASN A 90 10.33 -0.62 -16.67
CA ASN A 90 10.26 -1.86 -15.91
C ASN A 90 10.54 -1.52 -14.45
N ALA A 91 9.63 -1.86 -13.56
CA ALA A 91 9.77 -1.61 -12.12
C ALA A 91 9.71 -2.91 -11.34
N HIS A 92 10.64 -3.08 -10.42
CA HIS A 92 10.66 -4.16 -9.44
C HIS A 92 10.67 -3.57 -8.04
N GLN A 93 9.77 -4.06 -7.20
CA GLN A 93 9.60 -3.58 -5.84
C GLN A 93 9.42 -4.74 -4.87
N THR A 94 10.00 -4.62 -3.66
CA THR A 94 9.72 -5.52 -2.55
C THR A 94 9.13 -4.75 -1.39
N ARG A 95 8.25 -5.40 -0.65
CA ARG A 95 7.70 -4.94 0.63
C ARG A 95 7.96 -6.03 1.65
N THR A 96 8.62 -5.70 2.74
CA THR A 96 8.94 -6.67 3.78
C THR A 96 8.44 -6.16 5.12
N ILE A 97 7.73 -7.03 5.83
CA ILE A 97 7.29 -6.80 7.20
C ILE A 97 7.89 -7.89 8.07
N GLU A 98 8.68 -7.49 9.07
CA GLU A 98 9.11 -8.39 10.12
C GLU A 98 8.22 -8.18 11.34
N THR A 99 7.40 -9.17 11.66
CA THR A 99 6.43 -9.12 12.74
C THR A 99 6.90 -9.99 13.90
N GLY A 100 7.09 -9.39 15.07
CA GLY A 100 7.32 -10.07 16.34
C GLY A 100 6.02 -10.21 17.12
N PHE A 101 5.65 -11.46 17.46
CA PHE A 101 4.46 -11.74 18.27
C PHE A 101 4.70 -12.93 19.20
N PRO A 102 4.37 -12.85 20.52
CA PRO A 102 4.72 -13.88 21.49
C PRO A 102 4.10 -15.25 21.24
N LEU A 103 3.06 -15.34 20.42
CA LEU A 103 2.34 -16.58 20.13
C LEU A 103 2.70 -17.18 18.77
N PHE A 104 3.59 -16.57 18.01
CA PHE A 104 4.12 -17.21 16.81
C PHE A 104 4.92 -18.45 17.19
N ILE A 105 4.83 -19.47 16.36
CA ILE A 105 5.53 -20.74 16.55
C ILE A 105 6.67 -20.84 15.58
N ASN A 106 7.88 -20.99 16.11
CA ASN A 106 9.00 -21.46 15.32
C ASN A 106 9.07 -22.99 15.44
N ASN A 107 8.87 -23.70 14.33
CA ASN A 107 8.93 -25.16 14.32
C ASN A 107 10.33 -25.69 14.62
N ASP A 108 11.37 -24.91 14.31
CA ASP A 108 12.78 -25.27 14.52
C ASP A 108 13.26 -24.91 15.93
N ASP A 109 12.71 -23.87 16.54
CA ASP A 109 12.99 -23.46 17.93
C ASP A 109 11.72 -22.89 18.59
N PRO A 110 10.91 -23.71 19.26
CA PRO A 110 9.68 -23.26 19.94
C PRO A 110 9.93 -22.27 21.08
N HIS A 111 11.17 -22.11 21.53
CA HIS A 111 11.59 -21.18 22.57
C HIS A 111 12.39 -19.97 22.06
N GLY A 112 12.63 -19.93 20.75
CA GLY A 112 13.36 -18.85 20.09
C GLY A 112 12.57 -17.56 19.99
N LEU A 113 13.21 -16.56 19.38
CA LEU A 113 12.56 -15.29 19.08
C LEU A 113 11.40 -15.50 18.10
N GLN A 114 10.21 -15.11 18.53
CA GLN A 114 8.97 -15.23 17.75
C GLN A 114 8.86 -14.10 16.71
N LEU A 115 9.78 -14.07 15.76
CA LEU A 115 9.88 -13.07 14.69
C LEU A 115 9.68 -13.74 13.34
N HIS A 116 8.63 -13.37 12.63
CA HIS A 116 8.33 -13.88 11.30
C HIS A 116 8.42 -12.79 10.25
N LYS A 117 8.87 -13.17 9.05
CA LYS A 117 9.10 -12.27 7.92
C LYS A 117 8.10 -12.55 6.81
N PHE A 118 7.35 -11.52 6.45
CA PHE A 118 6.38 -11.53 5.35
C PHE A 118 6.90 -10.65 4.22
N LYS A 119 7.14 -11.26 3.06
CA LYS A 119 7.70 -10.57 1.89
C LYS A 119 6.67 -10.52 0.77
N GLY A 120 6.35 -9.31 0.34
CA GLY A 120 5.56 -9.04 -0.85
C GLY A 120 6.46 -8.62 -2.01
N GLU A 121 6.18 -9.11 -3.21
CA GLU A 121 6.87 -8.74 -4.43
C GLU A 121 5.90 -8.10 -5.42
N ALA A 122 6.36 -7.07 -6.09
CA ALA A 122 5.61 -6.37 -7.13
C ALA A 122 6.49 -6.16 -8.35
N ASP A 123 6.12 -6.82 -9.43
CA ASP A 123 6.76 -6.68 -10.73
C ASP A 123 5.82 -6.00 -11.71
N ALA A 124 6.28 -4.90 -12.30
CA ALA A 124 5.61 -4.23 -13.40
C ALA A 124 6.53 -4.26 -14.64
N PRO A 125 6.42 -5.29 -15.48
CA PRO A 125 7.35 -5.50 -16.58
C PRO A 125 7.31 -4.39 -17.63
N VAL A 126 6.15 -3.75 -17.82
CA VAL A 126 5.99 -2.61 -18.72
C VAL A 126 5.01 -1.60 -18.14
N ILE A 127 5.50 -0.40 -17.86
CA ILE A 127 4.70 0.77 -17.50
C ILE A 127 4.82 1.77 -18.65
N PRO A 128 3.81 1.90 -19.52
CA PRO A 128 3.85 2.79 -20.67
C PRO A 128 3.44 4.21 -20.30
N SER A 129 4.00 5.19 -20.99
CA SER A 129 3.46 6.55 -21.04
C SER A 129 3.68 7.21 -22.39
N LEU A 130 2.81 8.16 -22.72
CA LEU A 130 2.84 8.92 -23.96
C LEU A 130 2.60 10.39 -23.66
N GLN A 131 3.50 11.25 -24.13
CA GLN A 131 3.34 12.70 -24.16
C GLN A 131 3.32 13.18 -25.60
N ALA A 132 2.40 14.07 -25.91
CA ALA A 132 2.26 14.68 -27.23
C ALA A 132 1.95 16.18 -27.10
N ALA A 133 2.56 16.97 -27.94
CA ALA A 133 2.29 18.40 -28.06
C ALA A 133 2.29 18.85 -29.52
N TRP A 134 1.35 19.70 -29.88
CA TRP A 134 1.34 20.42 -31.14
C TRP A 134 1.47 21.90 -30.89
N ASN A 135 2.62 22.44 -31.25
CA ASN A 135 2.95 23.85 -31.08
C ASN A 135 2.74 24.60 -32.41
N LYS A 136 1.90 25.65 -32.34
CA LYS A 136 1.63 26.53 -33.48
C LYS A 136 1.46 27.98 -33.02
N GLY A 137 2.36 28.86 -33.44
CA GLY A 137 2.38 30.27 -33.05
C GLY A 137 2.55 30.43 -31.55
N LYS A 138 1.55 31.00 -30.88
CA LYS A 138 1.56 31.21 -29.42
C LYS A 138 0.91 30.05 -28.64
N TRP A 139 0.43 29.00 -29.31
CA TRP A 139 -0.33 27.92 -28.69
C TRP A 139 0.44 26.61 -28.69
N SER A 140 0.26 25.82 -27.63
CA SER A 140 0.65 24.42 -27.52
C SER A 140 -0.55 23.62 -27.08
N PHE A 141 -1.05 22.72 -27.91
CA PHE A 141 -2.10 21.76 -27.56
C PHE A 141 -1.45 20.44 -27.13
N GLN A 142 -1.84 19.94 -25.98
CA GLN A 142 -1.10 18.88 -25.27
C GLN A 142 -1.99 17.72 -24.90
N PHE A 143 -1.43 16.51 -25.01
CA PHE A 143 -2.03 15.27 -24.57
C PHE A 143 -1.00 14.46 -23.78
N ASN A 144 -1.43 13.87 -22.64
CA ASN A 144 -0.65 12.91 -21.89
C ASN A 144 -1.50 11.69 -21.55
N PHE A 145 -0.91 10.52 -21.71
CA PHE A 145 -1.37 9.26 -21.13
C PHE A 145 -0.28 8.69 -20.22
N ALA A 146 -0.63 8.33 -18.99
CA ALA A 146 0.30 7.75 -18.04
C ALA A 146 -0.44 6.96 -16.95
N ILE A 147 0.28 6.05 -16.27
CA ILE A 147 -0.21 5.40 -15.04
C ILE A 147 0.16 6.30 -13.87
N THR A 148 -0.72 7.25 -13.56
CA THR A 148 -0.45 8.34 -12.62
C THR A 148 -0.70 7.97 -11.16
N GLY A 149 -1.04 6.72 -10.87
CA GLY A 149 -1.25 6.25 -9.51
C GLY A 149 -1.37 4.74 -9.44
N GLY A 150 -1.29 4.22 -8.25
CA GLY A 150 -1.13 2.79 -8.00
C GLY A 150 0.25 2.30 -8.42
N GLY A 151 0.49 1.03 -8.41
CA GLY A 151 1.85 0.59 -8.71
C GLY A 151 1.96 -0.86 -9.16
N GLY A 152 0.93 -1.41 -9.74
CA GLY A 152 0.99 -2.76 -10.23
C GLY A 152 0.36 -3.78 -9.29
N LYS A 153 0.89 -5.00 -9.31
CA LYS A 153 0.41 -6.14 -8.53
C LYS A 153 1.47 -6.48 -7.48
N CYS A 154 1.09 -6.48 -6.20
CA CYS A 154 1.93 -6.96 -5.11
C CYS A 154 1.33 -8.25 -4.54
N GLU A 155 2.14 -9.29 -4.37
CA GLU A 155 1.74 -10.60 -3.88
C GLU A 155 2.54 -10.99 -2.65
N PHE A 156 1.85 -11.48 -1.63
CA PHE A 156 2.39 -12.07 -0.41
C PHE A 156 1.96 -13.54 -0.37
N ASP A 157 2.86 -14.44 -0.77
CA ASP A 157 2.54 -15.86 -0.94
C ASP A 157 2.24 -16.58 0.37
N ASN A 158 2.73 -16.04 1.49
CA ASN A 158 2.49 -16.58 2.84
C ASN A 158 1.54 -15.69 3.65
N GLY A 159 0.76 -14.82 3.00
CA GLY A 159 -0.11 -13.88 3.69
C GLY A 159 0.65 -12.82 4.47
N LEU A 160 0.12 -12.42 5.63
CA LEU A 160 0.60 -11.30 6.43
C LEU A 160 0.73 -11.66 7.91
N GLY A 161 1.54 -10.91 8.65
CA GLY A 161 1.73 -11.09 10.09
C GLY A 161 0.44 -10.96 10.90
N SER A 162 -0.43 -10.04 10.51
CA SER A 162 -1.75 -9.90 11.10
C SER A 162 -2.63 -11.15 10.93
N PHE A 163 -2.54 -11.86 9.80
CA PHE A 163 -3.26 -13.11 9.57
C PHE A 163 -2.79 -14.18 10.56
N GLU A 164 -1.48 -14.32 10.69
CA GLU A 164 -0.90 -15.29 11.60
C GLU A 164 -1.19 -14.99 13.07
N GLN A 165 -1.14 -13.73 13.49
CA GLN A 165 -1.45 -13.31 14.86
C GLN A 165 -2.84 -13.78 15.32
N VAL A 166 -3.80 -13.74 14.42
CA VAL A 166 -5.16 -14.19 14.70
C VAL A 166 -5.20 -15.69 14.92
N VAL A 167 -4.66 -16.45 13.97
CA VAL A 167 -4.62 -17.92 14.06
C VAL A 167 -3.87 -18.35 15.31
N ALA A 168 -2.70 -17.79 15.58
CA ALA A 168 -1.86 -18.07 16.75
C ALA A 168 -2.55 -17.78 18.08
N SER A 169 -3.45 -16.81 18.12
CA SER A 169 -4.18 -16.43 19.34
C SER A 169 -5.33 -17.37 19.70
N MET A 170 -5.81 -18.18 18.76
CA MET A 170 -7.01 -18.99 18.96
C MET A 170 -6.85 -20.09 20.03
N PRO A 171 -5.80 -20.90 20.02
CA PRO A 171 -5.62 -21.94 21.03
C PRO A 171 -5.54 -21.38 22.44
N VAL A 172 -4.79 -20.30 22.62
CA VAL A 172 -4.52 -19.69 23.93
C VAL A 172 -5.79 -19.19 24.61
N LYS A 173 -6.76 -18.71 23.85
CA LYS A 173 -8.05 -18.23 24.38
C LYS A 173 -8.89 -19.34 24.95
N MET A 174 -8.77 -20.55 24.41
CA MET A 174 -9.53 -21.71 24.87
C MET A 174 -8.87 -22.46 26.02
N MET A 175 -7.55 -22.35 26.21
CA MET A 175 -6.84 -23.07 27.27
C MET A 175 -7.48 -22.95 28.65
N PRO A 176 -7.78 -21.72 29.17
CA PRO A 176 -8.36 -21.60 30.51
C PRO A 176 -9.75 -22.25 30.65
N ILE A 177 -10.51 -22.26 29.57
CA ILE A 177 -11.87 -22.83 29.56
C ILE A 177 -11.80 -24.35 29.56
N VAL A 178 -10.89 -24.93 28.79
CA VAL A 178 -10.65 -26.38 28.77
C VAL A 178 -10.11 -26.84 30.11
N ASP A 179 -9.25 -26.07 30.76
CA ASP A 179 -8.75 -26.38 32.12
C ASP A 179 -9.86 -26.38 33.18
N VAL A 180 -10.80 -25.41 33.09
CA VAL A 180 -11.98 -25.39 33.95
C VAL A 180 -12.85 -26.63 33.72
N MET A 181 -13.11 -27.01 32.47
CA MET A 181 -13.88 -28.19 32.12
C MET A 181 -13.25 -29.46 32.72
N ASN A 182 -11.94 -29.66 32.54
CA ASN A 182 -11.21 -30.82 33.07
C ASN A 182 -11.22 -30.85 34.60
N THR A 183 -11.16 -29.68 35.25
CA THR A 183 -11.23 -29.58 36.72
C THR A 183 -12.59 -30.01 37.27
N LEU A 184 -13.66 -29.64 36.58
CA LEU A 184 -15.02 -29.96 36.99
C LEU A 184 -15.39 -31.42 36.70
N TYR A 185 -14.74 -32.06 35.72
CA TYR A 185 -15.03 -33.42 35.29
C TYR A 185 -13.76 -34.29 35.18
N PRO A 186 -13.05 -34.55 36.27
CA PRO A 186 -11.75 -35.24 36.24
C PRO A 186 -11.79 -36.72 35.82
N GLY A 187 -12.97 -37.31 35.74
CA GLY A 187 -13.18 -38.72 35.32
C GLY A 187 -13.45 -38.89 33.82
N MET A 188 -13.45 -37.81 33.06
CA MET A 188 -13.62 -37.85 31.60
C MET A 188 -12.29 -37.73 30.87
N SER A 189 -12.32 -37.96 29.56
CA SER A 189 -11.15 -37.72 28.71
C SER A 189 -10.58 -36.32 28.95
N GLN A 190 -9.28 -36.25 29.27
CA GLN A 190 -8.64 -34.97 29.49
C GLN A 190 -8.34 -34.32 28.15
N HIS A 191 -8.99 -33.22 27.88
CA HIS A 191 -8.75 -32.38 26.72
C HIS A 191 -7.73 -31.28 27.07
N GLN A 192 -6.82 -31.01 26.17
CA GLN A 192 -5.87 -29.90 26.30
C GLN A 192 -5.73 -29.21 24.95
N MET A 193 -5.70 -27.88 24.95
CA MET A 193 -5.28 -27.11 23.79
C MET A 193 -3.75 -27.06 23.74
N GLY A 194 -3.17 -27.47 22.61
CA GLY A 194 -1.76 -27.28 22.35
C GLY A 194 -1.47 -25.88 21.79
N TRP A 195 -0.21 -25.62 21.53
CA TRP A 195 0.26 -24.32 21.03
C TRP A 195 0.38 -24.29 19.50
N ARG A 196 0.41 -25.45 18.85
CA ARG A 196 0.62 -25.55 17.43
C ARG A 196 -0.63 -25.16 16.67
N TYR A 197 -0.39 -24.49 15.56
CA TYR A 197 -1.40 -24.16 14.57
C TYR A 197 -0.81 -24.32 13.17
N SER A 198 -1.66 -24.44 12.18
CA SER A 198 -1.31 -24.33 10.77
C SER A 198 -2.46 -23.69 10.01
N TYR A 199 -2.14 -23.06 8.90
CA TYR A 199 -3.13 -22.41 8.04
C TYR A 199 -2.50 -22.17 6.67
N ASP A 200 -3.34 -21.95 5.67
CA ASP A 200 -2.94 -21.49 4.35
C ASP A 200 -3.39 -20.04 4.19
N SER A 201 -2.51 -19.19 3.75
CA SER A 201 -2.85 -17.79 3.49
C SER A 201 -2.13 -17.22 2.28
N TYR A 202 -2.78 -16.25 1.67
CA TYR A 202 -2.27 -15.52 0.52
C TYR A 202 -2.90 -14.14 0.50
N MET A 203 -2.16 -13.16 0.02
CA MET A 203 -2.66 -11.81 -0.18
C MET A 203 -2.12 -11.21 -1.48
N ARG A 204 -3.00 -10.63 -2.28
CA ARG A 204 -2.65 -9.89 -3.48
C ARG A 204 -3.46 -8.61 -3.58
N GLY A 205 -2.75 -7.50 -3.79
CA GLY A 205 -3.35 -6.23 -4.20
C GLY A 205 -2.85 -5.83 -5.58
N ARG A 206 -3.74 -5.35 -6.44
CA ARG A 206 -3.41 -4.75 -7.72
C ARG A 206 -4.17 -3.43 -7.85
N GLN A 207 -3.45 -2.37 -8.21
CA GLN A 207 -4.06 -1.05 -8.33
C GLN A 207 -3.41 -0.25 -9.46
N TYR A 208 -4.23 0.28 -10.35
CA TYR A 208 -3.81 1.16 -11.45
C TYR A 208 -4.73 2.35 -11.58
N TYR A 209 -4.16 3.55 -11.70
CA TYR A 209 -4.86 4.76 -12.07
C TYR A 209 -4.34 5.26 -13.42
N TYR A 210 -5.14 5.06 -14.46
CA TYR A 210 -4.85 5.51 -15.81
C TYR A 210 -5.23 6.98 -15.94
N GLY A 211 -4.25 7.85 -16.18
CA GLY A 211 -4.43 9.28 -16.35
C GLY A 211 -4.41 9.69 -17.81
N PHE A 212 -5.45 10.38 -18.25
CA PHE A 212 -5.57 10.99 -19.57
C PHE A 212 -5.69 12.50 -19.37
N THR A 213 -4.67 13.25 -19.81
CA THR A 213 -4.64 14.72 -19.65
C THR A 213 -4.75 15.38 -21.02
N LEU A 214 -5.64 16.37 -21.12
CA LEU A 214 -5.76 17.25 -22.26
C LEU A 214 -5.64 18.71 -21.77
N GLY A 215 -4.94 19.54 -22.50
CA GLY A 215 -4.82 20.95 -22.18
C GLY A 215 -4.11 21.75 -23.25
N ALA A 216 -4.01 23.04 -22.98
CA ALA A 216 -3.33 23.96 -23.86
C ALA A 216 -2.49 24.98 -23.07
N ALA A 217 -1.31 25.28 -23.57
CA ALA A 217 -0.50 26.40 -23.09
C ALA A 217 -0.58 27.57 -24.09
N TYR A 218 -0.50 28.76 -23.55
CA TYR A 218 -0.47 30.00 -24.32
C TYR A 218 0.73 30.87 -23.94
N LYS A 219 1.53 31.21 -24.92
CA LYS A 219 2.66 32.14 -24.77
C LYS A 219 2.16 33.56 -24.70
N VAL A 220 2.05 34.12 -23.48
CA VAL A 220 1.55 35.47 -23.22
C VAL A 220 2.56 36.48 -23.71
N THR A 221 3.82 36.28 -23.36
CA THR A 221 4.98 37.06 -23.86
C THR A 221 6.08 36.09 -24.32
N GLU A 222 7.18 36.62 -24.83
CA GLU A 222 8.33 35.76 -25.20
C GLU A 222 8.93 35.00 -23.99
N ASN A 223 8.63 35.45 -22.77
CA ASN A 223 9.19 34.90 -21.54
C ASN A 223 8.15 34.28 -20.62
N LEU A 224 6.86 34.55 -20.82
CA LEU A 224 5.77 34.10 -19.92
C LEU A 224 4.76 33.25 -20.69
N SER A 225 4.45 32.09 -20.17
CA SER A 225 3.37 31.26 -20.64
C SER A 225 2.46 30.78 -19.50
N VAL A 226 1.23 30.47 -19.85
CA VAL A 226 0.23 29.90 -18.93
C VAL A 226 -0.36 28.62 -19.53
N TYR A 227 -0.83 27.73 -18.69
CA TYR A 227 -1.46 26.47 -19.08
C TYR A 227 -2.79 26.28 -18.38
N GLY A 228 -3.74 25.74 -19.12
CA GLY A 228 -5.01 25.24 -18.61
C GLY A 228 -5.34 23.89 -19.22
N GLY A 229 -5.75 22.95 -18.39
CA GLY A 229 -6.10 21.61 -18.85
C GLY A 229 -6.90 20.83 -17.80
N ALA A 230 -7.17 19.58 -18.11
CA ALA A 230 -7.83 18.66 -17.16
C ALA A 230 -7.29 17.25 -17.32
N ARG A 231 -7.23 16.51 -16.21
CA ARG A 231 -6.90 15.10 -16.17
C ARG A 231 -8.12 14.28 -15.80
N MET A 232 -8.47 13.30 -16.61
CA MET A 232 -9.36 12.22 -16.26
C MET A 232 -8.52 11.07 -15.70
N LEU A 233 -8.91 10.57 -14.52
CA LEU A 233 -8.37 9.35 -13.92
C LEU A 233 -9.41 8.23 -14.05
N TYR A 234 -8.96 7.04 -14.47
CA TYR A 234 -9.72 5.81 -14.40
C TYR A 234 -9.00 4.86 -13.46
N GLY A 235 -9.64 4.55 -12.33
CA GLY A 235 -9.13 3.62 -11.32
C GLY A 235 -9.61 2.19 -11.58
N SER A 236 -8.69 1.23 -11.52
CA SER A 236 -8.95 -0.21 -11.58
C SER A 236 -8.11 -0.90 -10.52
N SER A 237 -8.77 -1.50 -9.53
CA SER A 237 -8.13 -2.23 -8.45
C SER A 237 -8.72 -3.63 -8.34
N ASN A 238 -7.92 -4.59 -7.88
CA ASN A 238 -8.37 -5.93 -7.51
C ASN A 238 -7.68 -6.33 -6.22
N TYR A 239 -8.48 -6.78 -5.26
CA TYR A 239 -8.01 -7.32 -3.98
C TYR A 239 -8.45 -8.76 -3.89
N TYR A 240 -7.48 -9.65 -3.74
CA TYR A 240 -7.69 -11.08 -3.58
C TYR A 240 -6.86 -11.59 -2.41
N GLY A 241 -7.46 -12.34 -1.54
CA GLY A 241 -6.75 -12.97 -0.44
C GLY A 241 -7.60 -14.01 0.26
N TYR A 242 -6.93 -14.90 0.99
CA TYR A 242 -7.61 -15.92 1.77
C TYR A 242 -6.81 -16.29 3.03
N VAL A 243 -7.55 -16.80 3.99
CA VAL A 243 -7.04 -17.56 5.13
C VAL A 243 -7.92 -18.82 5.21
N LYS A 244 -7.30 -19.99 5.01
CA LYS A 244 -8.01 -21.26 4.85
C LYS A 244 -7.31 -22.38 5.61
N ASN A 245 -7.98 -23.53 5.74
CA ASN A 245 -7.41 -24.75 6.31
C ASN A 245 -6.81 -24.53 7.70
N ILE A 246 -7.44 -23.69 8.52
CA ILE A 246 -6.95 -23.41 9.87
C ILE A 246 -7.07 -24.67 10.73
N ARG A 247 -5.94 -25.11 11.26
CA ARG A 247 -5.84 -26.25 12.16
C ARG A 247 -5.18 -25.83 13.47
N VAL A 248 -5.61 -26.44 14.56
CA VAL A 248 -5.08 -26.22 15.91
C VAL A 248 -4.67 -27.54 16.54
N GLU A 249 -3.71 -27.49 17.45
CA GLU A 249 -3.28 -28.67 18.18
C GLU A 249 -4.28 -28.97 19.29
N HIS A 250 -4.83 -30.16 19.25
CA HIS A 250 -5.64 -30.74 20.31
C HIS A 250 -4.91 -31.94 20.92
N LYS A 251 -4.94 -32.05 22.24
CA LYS A 251 -4.41 -33.19 22.97
C LYS A 251 -5.54 -33.85 23.74
N GLU A 252 -5.64 -35.14 23.60
CA GLU A 252 -6.58 -35.95 24.34
C GLU A 252 -5.85 -37.14 24.94
N ASN A 253 -5.96 -37.35 26.25
CA ASN A 253 -5.28 -38.42 26.99
C ASN A 253 -3.75 -38.49 26.69
N GLY A 254 -3.11 -37.32 26.52
CA GLY A 254 -1.68 -37.19 26.24
C GLY A 254 -1.28 -37.38 24.78
N GLN A 255 -2.20 -37.72 23.89
CA GLN A 255 -1.94 -37.83 22.45
C GLN A 255 -2.23 -36.49 21.78
N SER A 256 -1.28 -35.99 20.97
CA SER A 256 -1.38 -34.73 20.24
C SER A 256 -1.75 -34.98 18.79
N GLN A 257 -2.71 -34.21 18.27
CA GLN A 257 -3.10 -34.21 16.87
C GLN A 257 -3.47 -32.81 16.38
N MET A 258 -3.25 -32.54 15.09
CA MET A 258 -3.72 -31.33 14.44
C MET A 258 -5.13 -31.55 13.91
N VAL A 259 -6.09 -30.77 14.40
CA VAL A 259 -7.52 -30.89 14.06
C VAL A 259 -7.99 -29.64 13.32
N ASP A 260 -9.03 -29.77 12.50
CA ASP A 260 -9.71 -28.63 11.88
C ASP A 260 -10.27 -27.72 12.98
N ALA A 261 -9.89 -26.44 12.93
CA ALA A 261 -10.19 -25.50 14.01
C ALA A 261 -11.69 -25.19 14.12
N SER A 262 -12.37 -24.96 13.00
CA SER A 262 -13.79 -24.62 12.97
C SER A 262 -14.63 -25.78 13.52
N LYS A 263 -14.37 -26.99 13.06
CA LYS A 263 -15.06 -28.19 13.50
C LYS A 263 -14.79 -28.45 14.98
N HIS A 264 -13.52 -28.39 15.40
CA HIS A 264 -13.13 -28.63 16.79
C HIS A 264 -13.75 -27.63 17.76
N PHE A 265 -13.72 -26.35 17.46
CA PHE A 265 -14.33 -25.33 18.32
C PHE A 265 -15.86 -25.43 18.37
N ASN A 266 -16.51 -25.89 17.30
CA ASN A 266 -17.94 -26.14 17.29
C ASN A 266 -18.32 -27.33 18.17
N GLU A 267 -17.56 -28.42 18.10
CA GLU A 267 -17.71 -29.59 18.97
C GLU A 267 -17.48 -29.20 20.44
N LEU A 268 -16.42 -28.44 20.72
CA LEU A 268 -16.11 -27.96 22.07
C LEU A 268 -17.19 -27.03 22.60
N SER A 269 -17.78 -26.17 21.81
CA SER A 269 -18.93 -25.32 22.18
C SER A 269 -20.13 -26.16 22.63
N SER A 270 -20.41 -27.23 21.89
CA SER A 270 -21.50 -28.16 22.20
C SER A 270 -21.26 -28.90 23.52
N GLN A 271 -20.03 -29.40 23.75
CA GLN A 271 -19.63 -30.05 24.99
C GLN A 271 -19.74 -29.10 26.20
N LEU A 272 -19.18 -27.89 26.07
CA LEU A 272 -19.24 -26.87 27.13
C LEU A 272 -20.69 -26.48 27.48
N SER A 273 -21.56 -26.40 26.48
CA SER A 273 -23.00 -26.13 26.68
C SER A 273 -23.70 -27.27 27.44
N TYR A 274 -23.39 -28.52 27.09
CA TYR A 274 -23.91 -29.69 27.78
C TYR A 274 -23.48 -29.70 29.24
N TYR A 275 -22.20 -29.52 29.55
CA TYR A 275 -21.69 -29.50 30.91
C TYR A 275 -22.19 -28.31 31.71
N ALA A 276 -22.42 -27.14 31.08
CA ALA A 276 -23.06 -26.02 31.73
C ALA A 276 -24.47 -26.34 32.22
N GLY A 277 -25.26 -27.08 31.42
CA GLY A 277 -26.56 -27.57 31.82
C GLY A 277 -26.51 -28.53 33.01
N GLN A 278 -25.51 -29.43 33.05
CA GLN A 278 -25.32 -30.33 34.20
C GLN A 278 -24.99 -29.55 35.49
N MET A 279 -24.14 -28.51 35.41
CA MET A 279 -23.81 -27.65 36.55
C MET A 279 -25.01 -26.84 37.05
N ASP A 280 -25.87 -26.35 36.16
CA ASP A 280 -27.13 -25.71 36.54
C ASP A 280 -28.02 -26.68 37.31
N ASN A 281 -28.18 -27.92 36.85
CA ASN A 281 -28.98 -28.95 37.51
C ASN A 281 -28.44 -29.33 38.91
N LEU A 282 -27.12 -29.18 39.11
CA LEU A 282 -26.46 -29.40 40.41
C LEU A 282 -26.48 -28.15 41.32
N GLY A 283 -27.12 -27.05 40.90
CA GLY A 283 -27.17 -25.80 41.65
C GLY A 283 -25.85 -25.01 41.64
N GLN A 284 -24.89 -25.39 40.79
CA GLN A 284 -23.56 -24.75 40.68
C GLN A 284 -23.58 -23.60 39.66
N ALA A 285 -24.35 -22.56 39.92
CA ALA A 285 -24.64 -21.47 38.99
C ALA A 285 -23.38 -20.74 38.49
N GLN A 286 -22.33 -20.59 39.34
CA GLN A 286 -21.08 -19.93 38.93
C GLN A 286 -20.32 -20.77 37.92
N ALA A 287 -20.18 -22.06 38.13
CA ALA A 287 -19.53 -22.99 37.20
C ALA A 287 -20.31 -23.07 35.88
N ALA A 288 -21.64 -23.15 35.95
CA ALA A 288 -22.48 -23.13 34.76
C ALA A 288 -22.29 -21.84 33.93
N ALA A 289 -22.23 -20.68 34.59
CA ALA A 289 -21.99 -19.40 33.89
C ALA A 289 -20.63 -19.35 33.19
N GLN A 290 -19.57 -19.87 33.82
CA GLN A 290 -18.23 -19.95 33.19
C GLN A 290 -18.22 -20.85 31.95
N LEU A 291 -18.84 -22.03 32.04
CA LEU A 291 -18.94 -22.97 30.91
C LEU A 291 -19.80 -22.41 29.77
N LYS A 292 -20.90 -21.69 30.07
CA LYS A 292 -21.72 -20.99 29.07
C LYS A 292 -20.92 -19.90 28.34
N ALA A 293 -20.14 -19.12 29.09
CA ALA A 293 -19.26 -18.12 28.51
C ALA A 293 -18.19 -18.77 27.60
N GLY A 294 -17.62 -19.90 28.03
CA GLY A 294 -16.69 -20.71 27.26
C GLY A 294 -17.32 -21.26 25.98
N ALA A 295 -18.56 -21.78 26.05
CA ALA A 295 -19.31 -22.25 24.90
C ALA A 295 -19.53 -21.12 23.85
N THR A 296 -19.91 -19.95 24.34
CA THR A 296 -20.08 -18.77 23.46
C THR A 296 -18.77 -18.34 22.79
N LEU A 297 -17.67 -18.38 23.54
CA LEU A 297 -16.33 -18.10 22.99
C LEU A 297 -15.94 -19.13 21.93
N ALA A 298 -16.10 -20.43 22.22
CA ALA A 298 -15.81 -21.52 21.28
C ALA A 298 -16.63 -21.39 20.00
N GLN A 299 -17.94 -21.09 20.12
CA GLN A 299 -18.80 -20.84 18.96
C GLN A 299 -18.30 -19.66 18.12
N GLY A 300 -17.89 -18.57 18.77
CA GLY A 300 -17.31 -17.44 18.08
C GLY A 300 -16.00 -17.78 17.34
N LEU A 301 -15.15 -18.60 17.95
CA LEU A 301 -13.93 -19.09 17.32
C LEU A 301 -14.25 -20.03 16.15
N ALA A 302 -15.24 -20.92 16.27
CA ALA A 302 -15.67 -21.82 15.20
C ALA A 302 -16.10 -21.05 13.94
N VAL A 303 -16.84 -19.96 14.11
CA VAL A 303 -17.23 -19.08 12.98
C VAL A 303 -16.02 -18.34 12.38
N ASN A 304 -15.12 -17.85 13.24
CA ASN A 304 -13.95 -17.07 12.80
C ASN A 304 -12.81 -17.92 12.22
N THR A 305 -12.88 -19.25 12.33
CA THR A 305 -11.90 -20.19 11.75
C THR A 305 -12.41 -20.90 10.51
N GLN A 306 -13.58 -20.54 10.00
CA GLN A 306 -14.04 -20.96 8.68
C GLN A 306 -13.11 -20.35 7.60
N ASP A 307 -13.05 -21.01 6.47
CA ASP A 307 -12.32 -20.49 5.32
C ASP A 307 -12.87 -19.12 4.91
N ILE A 308 -12.00 -18.14 4.86
CA ILE A 308 -12.30 -16.77 4.46
C ILE A 308 -11.63 -16.50 3.13
N GLU A 309 -12.39 -16.02 2.17
CA GLU A 309 -11.86 -15.56 0.88
C GLU A 309 -12.47 -14.21 0.52
N LEU A 310 -11.59 -13.26 0.19
CA LEU A 310 -11.91 -11.97 -0.39
C LEU A 310 -11.54 -11.97 -1.86
N ASN A 311 -12.47 -11.60 -2.73
CA ASN A 311 -12.21 -11.33 -4.15
C ASN A 311 -13.05 -10.13 -4.58
N CYS A 312 -12.41 -8.97 -4.73
CA CYS A 312 -13.08 -7.71 -4.99
C CYS A 312 -12.39 -6.93 -6.11
N ASP A 313 -13.10 -6.73 -7.20
CA ASP A 313 -12.74 -5.76 -8.23
C ASP A 313 -13.35 -4.41 -7.90
N GLN A 314 -12.58 -3.33 -8.12
CA GLN A 314 -13.04 -1.97 -7.91
C GLN A 314 -12.74 -1.13 -9.15
N THR A 315 -13.72 -0.39 -9.64
CA THR A 315 -13.54 0.52 -10.77
C THR A 315 -14.25 1.84 -10.54
N GLY A 316 -13.68 2.92 -11.06
CA GLY A 316 -14.29 4.24 -11.00
C GLY A 316 -13.46 5.26 -11.77
N TRP A 317 -13.97 6.47 -11.88
CA TRP A 317 -13.29 7.56 -12.57
C TRP A 317 -13.56 8.92 -11.91
N GLY A 318 -12.70 9.87 -12.21
CA GLY A 318 -12.85 11.25 -11.80
C GLY A 318 -12.10 12.20 -12.75
N ILE A 319 -12.38 13.48 -12.65
CA ILE A 319 -11.71 14.53 -13.43
C ILE A 319 -11.27 15.64 -12.49
N ALA A 320 -10.09 16.19 -12.76
CA ALA A 320 -9.56 17.37 -12.08
C ALA A 320 -8.96 18.37 -13.08
N PRO A 321 -9.17 19.67 -12.89
CA PRO A 321 -8.46 20.71 -13.61
C PRO A 321 -6.97 20.74 -13.28
N ILE A 322 -6.19 21.29 -14.21
CA ILE A 322 -4.76 21.56 -14.02
C ILE A 322 -4.48 22.96 -14.55
N ILE A 323 -3.77 23.77 -13.79
CA ILE A 323 -3.27 25.08 -14.21
C ILE A 323 -1.76 25.14 -14.04
N GLY A 324 -1.10 25.96 -14.85
CA GLY A 324 0.35 26.10 -14.77
C GLY A 324 0.82 27.44 -15.31
N VAL A 325 2.02 27.82 -14.90
CA VAL A 325 2.72 29.02 -15.35
C VAL A 325 4.21 28.68 -15.52
N ASP A 326 4.83 29.25 -16.53
CA ASP A 326 6.26 29.17 -16.78
C ASP A 326 6.81 30.56 -17.11
N TYR A 327 7.94 30.92 -16.50
CA TYR A 327 8.58 32.21 -16.68
C TYR A 327 10.09 32.07 -16.92
N LYS A 328 10.54 32.48 -18.08
CA LYS A 328 11.93 32.49 -18.51
C LYS A 328 12.59 33.83 -18.20
N LEU A 329 13.63 33.83 -17.39
CA LEU A 329 14.42 35.00 -17.03
C LEU A 329 15.90 34.79 -17.44
N GLY A 330 16.21 35.03 -18.72
CA GLY A 330 17.54 34.79 -19.27
C GLY A 330 17.93 33.30 -19.15
N LYS A 331 18.92 33.00 -18.30
CA LYS A 331 19.37 31.63 -18.00
C LYS A 331 18.53 30.88 -16.96
N LEU A 332 17.65 31.57 -16.27
CA LEU A 332 16.77 31.00 -15.25
C LEU A 332 15.39 30.72 -15.85
N ASN A 333 14.86 29.54 -15.63
CA ASN A 333 13.47 29.21 -15.87
C ASN A 333 12.78 28.85 -14.55
N LEU A 334 11.62 29.42 -14.30
CA LEU A 334 10.80 29.18 -13.12
C LEU A 334 9.43 28.68 -13.57
N ALA A 335 8.92 27.65 -12.92
CA ALA A 335 7.58 27.16 -13.23
C ALA A 335 6.84 26.70 -11.99
N ALA A 336 5.51 26.77 -12.07
CA ALA A 336 4.61 26.22 -11.08
C ALA A 336 3.39 25.60 -11.77
N LYS A 337 2.94 24.48 -11.22
CA LYS A 337 1.74 23.77 -11.67
C LYS A 337 0.91 23.40 -10.45
N TYR A 338 -0.41 23.57 -10.56
CA TYR A 338 -1.37 23.09 -9.58
C TYR A 338 -2.37 22.16 -10.24
N GLU A 339 -2.40 20.93 -9.76
CA GLU A 339 -3.36 19.91 -10.13
C GLU A 339 -4.40 19.79 -9.00
N PHE A 340 -5.65 20.01 -9.33
CA PHE A 340 -6.72 19.97 -8.34
C PHE A 340 -6.99 18.52 -7.92
N LYS A 341 -7.58 18.35 -6.74
CA LYS A 341 -7.99 17.05 -6.22
C LYS A 341 -8.97 16.36 -7.17
N THR A 342 -8.66 15.11 -7.55
CA THR A 342 -9.60 14.28 -8.29
C THR A 342 -10.47 13.51 -7.31
N ARG A 343 -11.76 13.82 -7.27
CA ARG A 343 -12.72 13.04 -6.48
C ARG A 343 -13.09 11.77 -7.21
N MET A 344 -12.82 10.63 -6.57
CA MET A 344 -13.16 9.31 -7.12
C MET A 344 -13.99 8.48 -6.15
N ARG A 345 -14.89 7.66 -6.73
CA ARG A 345 -15.67 6.66 -6.02
C ARG A 345 -15.54 5.37 -6.81
N LEU A 346 -14.78 4.44 -6.25
CA LEU A 346 -14.65 3.11 -6.84
C LEU A 346 -15.84 2.26 -6.43
N LYS A 347 -16.49 1.62 -7.39
CA LYS A 347 -17.60 0.68 -7.17
C LYS A 347 -17.05 -0.73 -7.15
N ASN A 348 -17.45 -1.50 -6.14
CA ASN A 348 -17.08 -2.89 -5.98
C ASN A 348 -17.90 -3.82 -6.87
N LYS A 349 -17.22 -4.84 -7.39
CA LYS A 349 -17.78 -6.07 -7.90
C LYS A 349 -17.09 -7.22 -7.17
N SER A 350 -17.78 -7.84 -6.24
CA SER A 350 -17.17 -8.79 -5.29
C SER A 350 -17.80 -10.17 -5.41
N ALA A 351 -16.93 -11.18 -5.23
CA ALA A 351 -17.30 -12.59 -5.09
C ALA A 351 -16.60 -13.13 -3.82
N ASN A 352 -17.00 -12.59 -2.66
CA ASN A 352 -16.44 -12.96 -1.37
C ASN A 352 -17.12 -14.24 -0.83
N SER A 353 -16.42 -15.01 0.03
CA SER A 353 -17.04 -16.13 0.75
C SER A 353 -18.14 -15.63 1.69
N GLU A 354 -19.10 -16.50 2.03
CA GLU A 354 -20.16 -16.18 3.00
C GLU A 354 -19.58 -15.82 4.38
N SER A 355 -18.51 -16.50 4.78
CA SER A 355 -17.77 -16.19 6.00
C SER A 355 -17.18 -14.79 6.00
N ALA A 356 -16.69 -14.31 4.86
CA ALA A 356 -16.21 -12.94 4.69
C ALA A 356 -17.33 -11.91 4.85
N ALA A 357 -18.54 -12.20 4.38
CA ALA A 357 -19.70 -11.31 4.51
C ALA A 357 -20.15 -11.08 5.97
N ASN A 358 -19.81 -11.98 6.88
CA ASN A 358 -20.09 -11.83 8.32
C ASN A 358 -19.08 -10.95 9.07
N ILE A 359 -18.09 -10.42 8.34
CA ILE A 359 -16.98 -9.67 8.88
C ILE A 359 -17.17 -8.18 8.57
N SER A 360 -17.66 -7.41 9.56
CA SER A 360 -18.03 -5.99 9.39
C SER A 360 -16.93 -5.10 8.83
N MET A 361 -15.67 -5.44 9.04
CA MET A 361 -14.55 -4.70 8.48
C MET A 361 -14.35 -4.98 6.98
N LEU A 362 -14.91 -6.07 6.44
CA LEU A 362 -14.95 -6.36 5.01
C LEU A 362 -16.15 -5.69 4.30
N ASP A 363 -17.04 -4.99 5.03
CA ASP A 363 -18.19 -4.30 4.45
C ASP A 363 -17.79 -3.33 3.33
N LYS A 364 -16.63 -2.68 3.48
CA LYS A 364 -16.10 -1.80 2.42
C LYS A 364 -15.78 -2.53 1.11
N TYR A 365 -15.66 -3.86 1.13
CA TYR A 365 -15.47 -4.73 -0.04
C TYR A 365 -16.75 -5.51 -0.41
N ALA A 366 -17.87 -5.23 0.22
CA ALA A 366 -19.14 -5.83 -0.14
C ALA A 366 -19.50 -5.50 -1.60
N ASP A 367 -20.22 -6.41 -2.26
CA ASP A 367 -20.63 -6.21 -3.64
C ASP A 367 -21.52 -4.96 -3.78
N GLY A 368 -21.26 -4.16 -4.81
CA GLY A 368 -21.95 -2.90 -5.07
C GLY A 368 -21.59 -1.72 -4.17
N ALA A 369 -20.81 -1.91 -3.09
CA ALA A 369 -20.36 -0.82 -2.23
C ALA A 369 -19.49 0.18 -3.01
N LYS A 370 -19.46 1.45 -2.54
CA LYS A 370 -18.66 2.52 -3.15
C LYS A 370 -17.65 3.03 -2.14
N VAL A 371 -16.38 2.94 -2.50
CA VAL A 371 -15.24 3.37 -1.68
C VAL A 371 -14.68 4.69 -2.20
N ALA A 372 -14.31 5.59 -1.30
CA ALA A 372 -13.62 6.83 -1.64
C ALA A 372 -12.14 6.53 -1.90
N GLU A 373 -11.64 6.97 -3.06
CA GLU A 373 -10.25 6.84 -3.48
C GLU A 373 -9.84 8.11 -4.22
N ASP A 374 -9.91 9.26 -3.52
CA ASP A 374 -9.59 10.56 -4.07
C ASP A 374 -8.08 10.64 -4.35
N SER A 375 -7.67 11.13 -5.53
CA SER A 375 -6.28 11.53 -5.75
C SER A 375 -6.08 12.94 -5.16
N PRO A 376 -5.06 13.18 -4.32
CA PRO A 376 -4.83 14.47 -3.69
C PRO A 376 -4.57 15.57 -4.72
N ALA A 377 -4.79 16.81 -4.34
CA ALA A 377 -4.26 17.93 -5.09
C ALA A 377 -2.73 17.93 -5.00
N LEU A 378 -2.08 18.46 -6.03
CA LEU A 378 -0.62 18.52 -6.13
C LEU A 378 -0.17 19.90 -6.59
N LEU A 379 0.63 20.55 -5.76
CA LEU A 379 1.38 21.75 -6.14
C LEU A 379 2.82 21.32 -6.47
N THR A 380 3.32 21.70 -7.65
CA THR A 380 4.72 21.59 -8.00
C THR A 380 5.31 22.95 -8.33
N VAL A 381 6.51 23.20 -7.84
CA VAL A 381 7.28 24.42 -8.11
C VAL A 381 8.69 24.03 -8.46
N GLY A 382 9.24 24.62 -9.50
CA GLY A 382 10.59 24.28 -9.94
C GLY A 382 11.38 25.47 -10.47
N ALA A 383 12.70 25.27 -10.49
CA ALA A 383 13.67 26.16 -11.08
C ALA A 383 14.69 25.37 -11.91
N GLN A 384 15.04 25.89 -13.06
CA GLN A 384 16.15 25.43 -13.91
C GLN A 384 17.09 26.58 -14.18
N TYR A 385 18.38 26.39 -13.99
CA TYR A 385 19.40 27.39 -14.29
C TYR A 385 20.47 26.86 -15.23
N GLU A 386 20.72 27.56 -16.33
CA GLU A 386 21.81 27.29 -17.27
C GLU A 386 23.12 27.92 -16.77
N ILE A 387 23.98 27.13 -16.15
CA ILE A 387 25.30 27.59 -15.68
C ILE A 387 26.16 27.98 -16.90
N ILE A 388 26.29 27.06 -17.83
CA ILE A 388 26.89 27.20 -19.14
C ILE A 388 26.01 26.49 -20.18
N PRO A 389 26.14 26.75 -21.48
CA PRO A 389 25.26 26.16 -22.51
C PRO A 389 25.19 24.62 -22.49
N SER A 390 26.22 23.96 -21.94
CA SER A 390 26.25 22.49 -21.82
C SER A 390 25.79 21.96 -20.45
N LEU A 391 25.61 22.80 -19.43
CA LEU A 391 25.30 22.36 -18.07
C LEU A 391 24.09 23.12 -17.51
N ARG A 392 23.03 22.40 -17.18
CA ARG A 392 21.85 22.88 -16.49
C ARG A 392 21.73 22.22 -15.13
N VAL A 393 21.36 22.97 -14.12
CA VAL A 393 21.00 22.48 -12.78
C VAL A 393 19.53 22.78 -12.51
N MET A 394 18.88 21.92 -11.76
CA MET A 394 17.45 21.95 -11.53
C MET A 394 17.13 21.66 -10.08
N ALA A 395 16.09 22.30 -9.57
CA ALA A 395 15.49 22.02 -8.28
C ALA A 395 13.98 22.05 -8.39
N GLY A 396 13.31 21.26 -7.58
CA GLY A 396 11.85 21.16 -7.55
C GLY A 396 11.34 20.88 -6.13
N TRP A 397 10.09 21.21 -5.94
CA TRP A 397 9.32 20.89 -4.74
C TRP A 397 7.91 20.48 -5.13
N HIS A 398 7.47 19.33 -4.56
CA HIS A 398 6.12 18.82 -4.69
C HIS A 398 5.45 18.85 -3.31
N HIS A 399 4.23 19.31 -3.26
CA HIS A 399 3.39 19.27 -2.07
C HIS A 399 2.05 18.62 -2.41
N TYR A 400 1.79 17.48 -1.78
CA TYR A 400 0.56 16.70 -1.94
C TYR A 400 -0.38 17.02 -0.77
N PHE A 401 -1.60 17.44 -1.07
CA PHE A 401 -2.64 17.72 -0.09
C PHE A 401 -3.40 16.44 0.29
N ASP A 402 -2.67 15.47 0.87
CA ASP A 402 -3.20 14.13 1.18
C ASP A 402 -4.34 14.20 2.20
N VAL A 403 -4.22 15.08 3.20
CA VAL A 403 -5.21 15.27 4.28
C VAL A 403 -6.55 15.82 3.78
N ASP A 404 -6.57 16.47 2.62
CA ASP A 404 -7.79 16.99 2.00
C ASP A 404 -8.59 15.90 1.27
N THR A 405 -8.03 14.68 1.12
CA THR A 405 -8.75 13.55 0.52
C THR A 405 -9.75 12.94 1.50
N LYS A 406 -10.74 12.22 0.99
CA LYS A 406 -11.80 11.69 1.85
C LYS A 406 -11.38 10.46 2.66
N GLN A 407 -10.39 9.71 2.16
CA GLN A 407 -9.90 8.48 2.78
C GLN A 407 -8.92 8.72 3.95
N TYR A 408 -8.28 9.89 4.03
CA TYR A 408 -7.29 10.20 5.06
C TYR A 408 -7.75 11.28 6.02
N THR A 409 -7.16 11.31 7.19
CA THR A 409 -7.41 12.32 8.23
C THR A 409 -6.09 12.78 8.85
N LYS A 410 -6.09 13.96 9.49
CA LYS A 410 -4.93 14.47 10.24
C LYS A 410 -4.49 13.57 11.40
N ALA A 411 -5.36 12.65 11.85
CA ALA A 411 -5.01 11.65 12.87
C ALA A 411 -4.17 10.50 12.30
N MET A 412 -4.14 10.32 10.98
CA MET A 412 -3.45 9.24 10.28
C MET A 412 -2.10 9.68 9.72
N LEU A 413 -2.05 10.90 9.16
CA LEU A 413 -0.87 11.42 8.48
C LEU A 413 -0.93 12.95 8.36
N SER A 414 0.16 13.56 7.92
CA SER A 414 0.20 14.91 7.36
C SER A 414 0.56 14.87 5.88
N ASP A 415 0.48 16.02 5.22
CA ASP A 415 0.68 16.14 3.78
C ASP A 415 2.09 15.70 3.37
N THR A 416 2.18 14.98 2.25
CA THR A 416 3.45 14.50 1.69
C THR A 416 4.21 15.65 1.02
N ASN A 417 5.53 15.66 1.21
CA ASN A 417 6.42 16.59 0.54
C ASN A 417 7.55 15.87 -0.19
N GLU A 418 7.96 16.40 -1.34
CA GLU A 418 9.13 15.95 -2.07
C GLU A 418 10.05 17.12 -2.41
N LEU A 419 11.33 16.94 -2.18
CA LEU A 419 12.38 17.86 -2.60
C LEU A 419 13.24 17.17 -3.65
N LEU A 420 13.45 17.85 -4.77
CA LEU A 420 14.12 17.31 -5.94
C LEU A 420 15.28 18.20 -6.36
N ALA A 421 16.38 17.60 -6.75
CA ALA A 421 17.52 18.31 -7.32
C ALA A 421 18.21 17.45 -8.39
N GLY A 422 18.80 18.09 -9.39
CA GLY A 422 19.52 17.35 -10.41
C GLY A 422 20.26 18.24 -11.39
N ALA A 423 20.98 17.58 -12.29
CA ALA A 423 21.76 18.23 -13.33
C ALA A 423 21.72 17.45 -14.66
N GLU A 424 21.85 18.19 -15.74
CA GLU A 424 21.96 17.67 -17.10
C GLU A 424 23.21 18.28 -17.78
N TYR A 425 24.04 17.41 -18.36
CA TYR A 425 25.26 17.83 -19.04
C TYR A 425 25.29 17.29 -20.46
N ASN A 426 25.37 18.20 -21.45
CA ASN A 426 25.60 17.87 -22.85
C ASN A 426 27.10 17.62 -23.08
N ILE A 427 27.49 16.34 -23.14
CA ILE A 427 28.88 15.95 -23.46
C ILE A 427 29.27 16.49 -24.86
N ASN A 428 28.32 16.44 -25.76
CA ASN A 428 28.42 16.99 -27.10
C ASN A 428 26.99 17.22 -27.68
N LYS A 429 26.90 17.61 -28.97
CA LYS A 429 25.61 17.86 -29.63
C LYS A 429 24.67 16.63 -29.75
N TYR A 430 25.18 15.43 -29.49
CA TYR A 430 24.42 14.18 -29.63
C TYR A 430 24.12 13.50 -28.29
N VAL A 431 25.01 13.65 -27.31
CA VAL A 431 24.94 12.89 -26.05
C VAL A 431 24.77 13.82 -24.86
N GLU A 432 23.75 13.60 -24.12
CA GLU A 432 23.42 14.24 -22.85
C GLU A 432 23.42 13.19 -21.74
N VAL A 433 24.05 13.46 -20.62
CA VAL A 433 23.96 12.67 -19.39
C VAL A 433 23.25 13.48 -18.32
N SER A 434 22.56 12.80 -17.43
CA SER A 434 21.90 13.46 -16.30
C SER A 434 21.88 12.58 -15.07
N ALA A 435 21.83 13.23 -13.92
CA ALA A 435 21.62 12.60 -12.62
C ALA A 435 20.81 13.52 -11.71
N GLY A 436 20.11 12.94 -10.77
CA GLY A 436 19.38 13.69 -9.77
C GLY A 436 18.96 12.85 -8.59
N VAL A 437 18.48 13.54 -7.56
CA VAL A 437 18.04 12.98 -6.28
C VAL A 437 16.67 13.53 -5.91
N GLN A 438 15.94 12.74 -5.14
CA GLN A 438 14.64 13.11 -4.59
C GLN A 438 14.55 12.61 -3.15
N LYS A 439 14.12 13.48 -2.23
CA LYS A 439 13.70 13.12 -0.87
C LYS A 439 12.18 13.17 -0.83
N THR A 440 11.55 12.09 -0.35
CA THR A 440 10.10 12.03 -0.13
C THR A 440 9.80 11.82 1.33
N ASP A 441 9.02 12.71 1.95
CA ASP A 441 8.56 12.63 3.33
C ASP A 441 7.05 12.38 3.35
N TYR A 442 6.66 11.14 3.73
CA TYR A 442 5.25 10.72 3.77
C TYR A 442 4.53 11.09 5.06
N ASN A 443 5.26 11.35 6.15
CA ASN A 443 4.73 11.80 7.44
C ASN A 443 3.55 10.97 7.98
N GLN A 444 3.58 9.65 7.76
CA GLN A 444 2.62 8.71 8.33
C GLN A 444 2.92 8.44 9.80
N ASN A 445 1.88 8.12 10.56
CA ASN A 445 2.00 7.75 11.97
C ASN A 445 1.51 6.31 12.22
N ASP A 446 1.64 5.84 13.47
CA ASP A 446 1.27 4.48 13.86
C ASP A 446 -0.19 4.10 13.55
N VAL A 447 -1.10 5.08 13.47
CA VAL A 447 -2.51 4.82 13.14
C VAL A 447 -2.66 4.35 11.70
N MET A 448 -1.85 4.92 10.79
CA MET A 448 -1.87 4.58 9.37
C MET A 448 -1.07 3.31 9.08
N MET A 449 0.06 3.11 9.80
CA MET A 449 1.01 2.04 9.51
C MET A 449 0.47 0.66 9.91
N ASN A 450 0.28 -0.20 8.93
CA ASN A 450 -0.11 -1.60 9.11
C ASN A 450 0.52 -2.47 8.01
N ASP A 451 0.51 -3.79 8.18
CA ASP A 451 1.18 -4.73 7.26
C ASP A 451 0.54 -4.82 5.87
N ILE A 452 -0.65 -4.29 5.72
CA ILE A 452 -1.38 -4.27 4.46
C ILE A 452 -1.12 -2.98 3.70
N SER A 453 -1.07 -1.84 4.41
CA SER A 453 -0.85 -0.51 3.81
C SER A 453 0.16 0.27 4.64
N TYR A 454 1.30 0.54 4.04
CA TYR A 454 2.30 1.42 4.61
C TYR A 454 3.12 2.10 3.51
N ASN A 455 3.50 3.34 3.76
CA ASN A 455 4.53 4.04 3.01
C ASN A 455 5.54 4.61 3.98
N VAL A 456 6.80 4.57 3.62
CA VAL A 456 7.90 5.04 4.44
C VAL A 456 8.72 6.05 3.67
N SER A 457 9.20 7.08 4.35
CA SER A 457 10.00 8.14 3.75
C SER A 457 11.21 7.57 3.04
N SER A 458 11.70 8.28 2.03
CA SER A 458 12.70 7.69 1.13
C SER A 458 13.64 8.71 0.51
N TRP A 459 14.79 8.20 0.08
CA TRP A 459 15.71 8.86 -0.82
C TRP A 459 15.77 8.09 -2.14
N SER A 460 15.55 8.80 -3.24
CA SER A 460 15.68 8.24 -4.58
C SER A 460 16.84 8.92 -5.32
N PHE A 461 17.47 8.17 -6.20
CA PHE A 461 18.44 8.70 -7.13
C PHE A 461 18.18 8.15 -8.52
N GLY A 462 18.38 9.01 -9.50
CA GLY A 462 18.25 8.71 -10.90
C GLY A 462 19.53 9.05 -11.66
N LEU A 463 19.81 8.28 -12.70
CA LEU A 463 20.88 8.56 -13.65
C LEU A 463 20.51 8.03 -15.02
N GLY A 464 21.09 8.64 -16.07
CA GLY A 464 20.83 8.14 -17.42
C GLY A 464 21.43 8.98 -18.51
N VAL A 465 21.12 8.56 -19.74
CA VAL A 465 21.67 9.15 -20.96
C VAL A 465 20.55 9.43 -21.98
N GLY A 466 20.68 10.54 -22.70
CA GLY A 466 19.87 10.85 -23.86
C GLY A 466 20.79 10.96 -25.10
N VAL A 467 20.43 10.24 -26.15
CA VAL A 467 21.22 10.19 -27.39
C VAL A 467 20.37 10.66 -28.56
N LYS A 468 20.79 11.71 -29.26
CA LYS A 468 20.20 12.14 -30.53
C LYS A 468 20.66 11.20 -31.63
N VAL A 469 19.80 10.28 -32.04
CA VAL A 469 20.06 9.28 -33.09
C VAL A 469 19.72 9.80 -34.47
N ALA A 470 18.91 10.86 -34.56
CA ALA A 470 18.64 11.61 -35.79
C ALA A 470 18.39 13.09 -35.44
N LYS A 471 18.23 13.95 -36.46
CA LYS A 471 17.99 15.39 -36.25
C LYS A 471 16.76 15.66 -35.39
N ASN A 472 15.75 14.82 -35.51
CA ASN A 472 14.43 14.94 -34.90
C ASN A 472 14.09 13.78 -33.91
N MET A 473 15.08 12.94 -33.57
CA MET A 473 14.85 11.78 -32.69
C MET A 473 15.90 11.70 -31.59
N LYS A 474 15.44 11.49 -30.34
CA LYS A 474 16.29 11.28 -29.17
C LYS A 474 15.84 10.01 -28.46
N VAL A 475 16.75 9.10 -28.19
CA VAL A 475 16.54 7.91 -27.35
C VAL A 475 17.04 8.22 -25.95
N ASN A 476 16.26 7.89 -24.95
CA ASN A 476 16.58 8.07 -23.54
C ASN A 476 16.65 6.70 -22.85
N ALA A 477 17.66 6.51 -22.01
CA ALA A 477 17.78 5.35 -21.12
C ALA A 477 18.08 5.81 -19.70
N ALA A 478 17.46 5.17 -18.71
CA ALA A 478 17.59 5.57 -17.32
C ALA A 478 17.53 4.39 -16.36
N TYR A 479 18.19 4.57 -15.21
CA TYR A 479 18.04 3.80 -14.00
C TYR A 479 17.60 4.72 -12.87
N PHE A 480 16.63 4.26 -12.07
CA PHE A 480 16.13 4.98 -10.91
C PHE A 480 15.95 4.00 -9.74
N GLN A 481 16.47 4.36 -8.59
CA GLN A 481 16.36 3.55 -7.37
C GLN A 481 15.84 4.38 -6.22
N THR A 482 14.93 3.81 -5.45
CA THR A 482 14.43 4.38 -4.19
C THR A 482 14.88 3.53 -3.02
N ASN A 483 15.55 4.16 -2.07
CA ASN A 483 15.94 3.59 -0.79
C ASN A 483 15.00 4.15 0.28
N TYR A 484 14.24 3.26 0.87
CA TYR A 484 13.24 3.61 1.88
C TYR A 484 13.84 3.54 3.28
N GLU A 485 13.34 4.39 4.16
CA GLU A 485 13.63 4.32 5.59
C GLU A 485 12.86 3.15 6.22
N ASP A 486 13.44 2.52 7.24
CA ASP A 486 12.72 1.51 8.01
C ASP A 486 11.78 2.19 9.00
N TYR A 487 10.60 1.62 9.20
CA TYR A 487 9.64 2.09 10.19
C TYR A 487 9.36 1.01 11.21
N ASN A 488 9.63 1.31 12.48
CA ASN A 488 9.40 0.39 13.59
C ASN A 488 8.17 0.82 14.37
N LYS A 489 7.17 -0.05 14.44
CA LYS A 489 5.93 0.14 15.20
C LYS A 489 5.86 -0.86 16.34
N VAL A 490 5.52 -0.39 17.52
CA VAL A 490 5.32 -1.23 18.72
C VAL A 490 3.88 -1.07 19.21
N GLU A 491 3.19 -2.18 19.39
CA GLU A 491 1.83 -2.24 19.95
C GLU A 491 1.87 -2.96 21.31
N PRO A 492 2.15 -2.21 22.41
CA PRO A 492 2.39 -2.81 23.73
C PRO A 492 1.23 -3.62 24.27
N GLN A 493 -0.01 -3.24 23.91
CA GLN A 493 -1.25 -3.89 24.40
C GLN A 493 -1.34 -5.35 23.97
N ILE A 494 -0.83 -5.68 22.79
CA ILE A 494 -0.79 -7.02 22.21
C ILE A 494 0.63 -7.58 22.11
N LYS A 495 1.62 -6.84 22.65
CA LYS A 495 3.05 -7.19 22.62
C LYS A 495 3.59 -7.47 21.22
N THR A 496 3.09 -6.74 20.22
CA THR A 496 3.49 -6.90 18.82
C THR A 496 4.51 -5.83 18.45
N THR A 497 5.48 -6.22 17.64
CA THR A 497 6.42 -5.33 16.98
C THR A 497 6.35 -5.57 15.48
N ASN A 498 6.39 -4.50 14.69
CA ASN A 498 6.46 -4.58 13.23
C ASN A 498 7.59 -3.69 12.73
N CYS A 499 8.46 -4.23 11.88
CA CYS A 499 9.44 -3.47 11.13
C CYS A 499 9.04 -3.48 9.65
N PHE A 500 8.74 -2.31 9.09
CA PHE A 500 8.32 -2.13 7.71
C PHE A 500 9.48 -1.64 6.86
N THR A 501 9.80 -2.37 5.80
CA THR A 501 10.86 -2.02 4.86
C THR A 501 10.39 -2.14 3.41
N ARG A 502 11.02 -1.38 2.49
CA ARG A 502 10.72 -1.41 1.05
C ARG A 502 11.97 -1.26 0.22
N THR A 503 11.89 -1.76 -1.01
CA THR A 503 12.86 -1.44 -2.07
C THR A 503 12.11 -1.12 -3.36
N ASN A 504 12.69 -0.29 -4.22
CA ASN A 504 12.17 -0.06 -5.56
C ASN A 504 13.32 0.24 -6.53
N ARG A 505 13.28 -0.41 -7.70
CA ARG A 505 14.23 -0.22 -8.80
C ARG A 505 13.45 -0.11 -10.10
N VAL A 506 13.81 0.87 -10.92
CA VAL A 506 13.16 1.12 -12.20
C VAL A 506 14.22 1.28 -13.29
N ILE A 507 14.03 0.59 -14.40
CA ILE A 507 14.80 0.80 -15.65
C ILE A 507 13.83 1.32 -16.68
N GLY A 508 14.25 2.31 -17.46
CA GLY A 508 13.40 2.92 -18.46
C GLY A 508 14.08 3.19 -19.79
N LEU A 509 13.27 3.06 -20.84
CA LEU A 509 13.63 3.45 -22.22
C LEU A 509 12.56 4.37 -22.78
N GLY A 510 12.99 5.44 -23.46
CA GLY A 510 12.10 6.42 -24.07
C GLY A 510 12.58 6.88 -25.43
N LEU A 511 11.62 7.28 -26.26
CA LEU A 511 11.87 7.84 -27.58
C LEU A 511 11.14 9.18 -27.70
N ASP A 512 11.89 10.26 -27.93
CA ASP A 512 11.36 11.58 -28.25
C ASP A 512 11.51 11.85 -29.75
N VAL A 513 10.45 12.36 -30.37
CA VAL A 513 10.38 12.68 -31.80
C VAL A 513 9.79 14.07 -31.98
N THR A 514 10.39 14.86 -32.87
CA THR A 514 9.85 16.17 -33.32
C THR A 514 9.59 16.10 -34.83
N LEU A 515 8.37 16.43 -35.26
CA LEU A 515 7.92 16.41 -36.66
C LEU A 515 7.56 17.81 -37.15
#